data_204c24246b8244045b60522cc78fc38b
#
_entry.id   204c24246b8244045b60522cc78fc38b
#
_cell.length_a   1.000
_cell.length_b   1.000
_cell.length_c   1.000
_cell.angle_alpha   90.00
_cell.angle_beta   90.00
_cell.angle_gamma   90.00
#
_symmetry.space_group_name_H-M   'P 1'
#
loop_
_entity.id
_entity.type
_entity.pdbx_description
1 polymer ?
#
loop_
_entity_poly.entity_id
_entity_poly.type
_entity_poly.pdbx_seq_one_letter_code
_entity_poly.pdbx_strand_id
1 'polypeptide(L)'
;MGWDWLGRVRGRTHFQLDNEENWQPCRTLHAMANSRVRHIGTVELTESNPLACDLYLVKKKKRGRQQLTCRGTRARGGRSLSCERRQREPWILVTSLGSRAAQQVMRCYQLRMQIEESFRDMKNARLGLHFRSARSNSAERLSILVLIGTLATWVAWLVGQAMQRFGLQRHYQANTTRHRPVLSTVFLGLQSFRRQPVKLMLADLKQSIIALHQITASPLSYA
;
A
#
# COMPACT_ATOMS: atom_id res chain seq x y z
N MET A 1 11.16 -22.02 5.32
CA MET A 1 10.75 -21.12 4.20
C MET A 1 11.21 -19.72 4.58
N GLY A 2 12.17 -19.16 3.85
CA GLY A 2 12.57 -17.75 4.03
C GLY A 2 11.59 -16.86 3.27
N TRP A 3 11.03 -15.86 3.95
CA TRP A 3 10.23 -14.84 3.31
C TRP A 3 11.13 -13.68 2.89
N ASP A 4 10.97 -13.19 1.68
CA ASP A 4 11.58 -11.94 1.28
C ASP A 4 10.84 -10.76 1.90
N TRP A 5 11.58 -9.70 2.16
CA TRP A 5 11.03 -8.49 2.74
C TRP A 5 11.46 -7.25 1.97
N LEU A 6 10.61 -6.24 2.03
CA LEU A 6 10.84 -4.91 1.46
C LEU A 6 10.34 -3.86 2.45
N GLY A 7 11.24 -3.01 2.89
CA GLY A 7 10.97 -2.00 3.89
C GLY A 7 11.42 -0.60 3.49
N ARG A 8 10.99 0.40 4.25
CA ARG A 8 11.50 1.75 4.19
C ARG A 8 12.18 2.11 5.48
N VAL A 9 13.44 2.50 5.40
CA VAL A 9 14.19 3.03 6.54
C VAL A 9 14.14 4.54 6.62
N ARG A 10 14.40 5.07 7.80
CA ARG A 10 14.44 6.50 8.08
C ARG A 10 15.87 7.01 8.14
N GLY A 11 16.05 8.30 7.91
CA GLY A 11 17.36 8.92 7.88
C GLY A 11 18.21 8.81 9.17
N ARG A 12 17.63 8.35 10.28
CA ARG A 12 18.35 8.07 11.54
C ARG A 12 19.02 6.69 11.60
N THR A 13 18.58 5.75 10.76
CA THR A 13 19.20 4.44 10.65
C THR A 13 20.60 4.61 10.07
N HIS A 14 21.57 3.88 10.60
CA HIS A 14 22.92 3.84 10.04
C HIS A 14 23.04 2.71 9.03
N PHE A 15 23.87 2.92 8.06
CA PHE A 15 24.24 1.92 7.06
C PHE A 15 25.73 1.97 6.78
N GLN A 16 26.25 0.87 6.30
CA GLN A 16 27.63 0.72 5.85
C GLN A 16 27.59 0.07 4.47
N LEU A 17 28.29 0.61 3.49
CA LEU A 17 28.47 -0.02 2.19
C LEU A 17 29.47 -1.17 2.31
N ASP A 18 29.28 -2.24 1.56
CA ASP A 18 30.14 -3.43 1.55
C ASP A 18 31.65 -3.13 1.44
N ASN A 19 32.01 -1.99 0.83
CA ASN A 19 33.40 -1.59 0.57
C ASN A 19 33.88 -0.44 1.47
N GLU A 20 33.11 -0.06 2.48
CA GLU A 20 33.44 1.05 3.38
C GLU A 20 33.49 0.56 4.84
N GLU A 21 34.48 1.02 5.59
CA GLU A 21 34.62 0.67 7.01
C GLU A 21 33.76 1.53 7.94
N ASN A 22 33.20 2.64 7.43
CA ASN A 22 32.55 3.63 8.26
C ASN A 22 31.02 3.55 8.18
N TRP A 23 30.38 3.48 9.35
CA TRP A 23 28.95 3.61 9.50
C TRP A 23 28.47 5.04 9.27
N GLN A 24 27.49 5.21 8.39
CA GLN A 24 26.94 6.53 8.05
C GLN A 24 25.42 6.57 8.29
N PRO A 25 24.86 7.68 8.76
CA PRO A 25 23.42 7.81 8.88
C PRO A 25 22.77 7.90 7.48
N CYS A 26 21.70 7.16 7.27
CA CYS A 26 20.97 7.13 5.98
C CYS A 26 20.53 8.51 5.45
N ARG A 27 20.48 9.53 6.31
CA ARG A 27 20.20 10.92 5.89
C ARG A 27 21.25 11.50 4.93
N THR A 28 22.48 11.00 4.95
CA THR A 28 23.56 11.44 4.03
C THR A 28 23.16 11.17 2.58
N LEU A 29 22.41 10.09 2.33
CA LEU A 29 21.91 9.74 1.02
C LEU A 29 20.88 10.73 0.46
N HIS A 30 20.26 11.57 1.30
CA HIS A 30 19.23 12.50 0.86
C HIS A 30 19.73 13.51 -0.18
N ALA A 31 21.01 13.88 -0.14
CA ALA A 31 21.63 14.79 -1.10
C ALA A 31 21.68 14.20 -2.51
N MET A 32 21.87 12.87 -2.62
CA MET A 32 21.97 12.16 -3.90
C MET A 32 20.61 11.76 -4.48
N ALA A 33 19.51 11.97 -3.73
CA ALA A 33 18.18 11.51 -4.12
C ALA A 33 17.58 12.36 -5.23
N ASN A 34 17.20 11.72 -6.32
CA ASN A 34 16.48 12.35 -7.42
C ASN A 34 15.15 11.64 -7.73
N SER A 35 14.45 12.07 -8.78
CA SER A 35 13.14 11.48 -9.15
C SER A 35 13.23 10.08 -9.75
N ARG A 36 14.40 9.65 -10.22
CA ARG A 36 14.66 8.30 -10.70
C ARG A 36 15.06 7.43 -9.53
N VAL A 37 14.46 6.25 -9.42
CA VAL A 37 14.89 5.29 -8.42
C VAL A 37 16.27 4.73 -8.81
N ARG A 38 17.18 4.66 -7.84
CA ARG A 38 18.55 4.17 -8.01
C ARG A 38 18.82 3.06 -7.02
N HIS A 39 19.44 1.99 -7.47
CA HIS A 39 20.10 1.02 -6.61
C HIS A 39 21.43 1.63 -6.15
N ILE A 40 21.67 1.67 -4.86
CA ILE A 40 22.90 2.23 -4.26
C ILE A 40 23.96 1.14 -4.10
N GLY A 41 23.53 -0.08 -3.76
CA GLY A 41 24.38 -1.23 -3.55
C GLY A 41 23.86 -2.11 -2.42
N THR A 42 24.62 -3.17 -2.14
CA THR A 42 24.44 -4.00 -0.94
C THR A 42 25.02 -3.24 0.25
N VAL A 43 24.33 -3.25 1.35
CA VAL A 43 24.69 -2.53 2.57
C VAL A 43 24.38 -3.37 3.78
N GLU A 44 25.09 -3.11 4.87
CA GLU A 44 24.70 -3.52 6.20
C GLU A 44 23.91 -2.39 6.88
N LEU A 45 22.77 -2.74 7.47
CA LEU A 45 21.94 -1.81 8.26
C LEU A 45 22.12 -2.06 9.74
N THR A 46 22.15 -0.98 10.52
CA THR A 46 22.24 -0.97 12.00
C THR A 46 23.52 -1.59 12.55
N GLU A 47 24.33 -0.76 13.16
CA GLU A 47 25.63 -1.13 13.72
C GLU A 47 25.51 -2.18 14.85
N SER A 48 24.47 -2.06 15.68
CA SER A 48 24.27 -2.97 16.83
C SER A 48 23.81 -4.39 16.44
N ASN A 49 23.20 -4.55 15.28
CA ASN A 49 22.76 -5.83 14.74
C ASN A 49 22.74 -5.75 13.21
N PRO A 50 23.90 -5.93 12.57
CA PRO A 50 24.04 -5.75 11.13
C PRO A 50 23.13 -6.67 10.34
N LEU A 51 22.40 -6.10 9.38
CA LEU A 51 21.50 -6.81 8.47
C LEU A 51 21.89 -6.47 7.03
N ALA A 52 22.44 -7.47 6.34
CA ALA A 52 22.79 -7.33 4.92
C ALA A 52 21.52 -7.21 4.04
N CYS A 53 21.49 -6.22 3.16
CA CYS A 53 20.36 -5.98 2.26
C CYS A 53 20.75 -5.05 1.12
N ASP A 54 19.90 -5.02 0.06
CA ASP A 54 20.04 -4.07 -1.03
C ASP A 54 19.32 -2.75 -0.71
N LEU A 55 20.00 -1.64 -0.97
CA LEU A 55 19.50 -0.30 -0.70
C LEU A 55 19.14 0.44 -2.00
N TYR A 56 17.94 1.04 -2.01
CA TYR A 56 17.41 1.83 -3.11
C TYR A 56 16.99 3.22 -2.64
N LEU A 57 17.23 4.22 -3.48
CA LEU A 57 16.98 5.61 -3.16
C LEU A 57 16.09 6.28 -4.22
N VAL A 58 15.07 7.02 -3.77
CA VAL A 58 14.21 7.80 -4.66
C VAL A 58 13.59 9.01 -3.97
N LYS A 59 13.49 10.14 -4.67
CA LYS A 59 12.77 11.33 -4.22
C LYS A 59 11.52 11.53 -5.06
N LYS A 60 10.36 11.21 -4.51
CA LYS A 60 9.08 11.42 -5.20
C LYS A 60 8.77 12.90 -5.37
N LYS A 61 8.16 13.24 -6.51
CA LYS A 61 7.57 14.58 -6.71
C LYS A 61 6.54 14.87 -5.61
N LYS A 62 6.61 16.05 -5.04
CA LYS A 62 5.68 16.52 -4.02
C LYS A 62 4.26 16.55 -4.61
N ARG A 63 3.37 15.78 -4.05
CA ARG A 63 1.94 15.88 -4.34
C ARG A 63 1.33 16.69 -3.20
N GLY A 64 1.45 18.00 -3.20
CA GLY A 64 0.71 18.99 -2.43
C GLY A 64 -0.10 18.60 -1.17
N ARG A 65 0.20 17.45 -0.54
CA ARG A 65 -0.47 17.00 0.67
C ARG A 65 -0.08 17.92 1.82
N GLN A 66 -1.02 18.75 2.20
CA GLN A 66 -0.96 19.57 3.41
C GLN A 66 -1.87 18.94 4.45
N GLN A 67 -1.45 18.93 5.71
CA GLN A 67 -2.36 18.60 6.78
C GLN A 67 -3.35 19.75 6.95
N LEU A 68 -4.63 19.43 6.90
CA LEU A 68 -5.70 20.39 7.10
C LEU A 68 -6.28 20.24 8.52
N THR A 69 -6.74 21.34 9.06
CA THR A 69 -7.55 21.39 10.29
C THR A 69 -8.96 20.85 10.00
N CYS A 70 -9.76 20.64 11.03
CA CYS A 70 -11.18 20.28 10.88
C CYS A 70 -11.99 21.32 10.05
N ARG A 71 -11.51 22.57 10.00
CA ARG A 71 -12.10 23.66 9.20
C ARG A 71 -11.56 23.74 7.75
N GLY A 72 -10.76 22.77 7.30
CA GLY A 72 -10.19 22.74 5.94
C GLY A 72 -9.02 23.69 5.70
N THR A 73 -8.54 24.43 6.70
CA THR A 73 -7.37 25.30 6.61
C THR A 73 -6.08 24.54 6.89
N ARG A 74 -4.95 25.04 6.40
CA ARG A 74 -3.65 24.40 6.61
C ARG A 74 -3.30 24.38 8.11
N ALA A 75 -3.02 23.21 8.64
CA ALA A 75 -2.58 23.03 10.01
C ALA A 75 -1.15 23.59 10.20
N ARG A 76 -0.98 24.53 11.14
CA ARG A 76 0.32 25.19 11.42
C ARG A 76 1.00 24.67 12.68
N GLY A 77 0.42 23.69 13.39
CA GLY A 77 1.02 23.12 14.58
C GLY A 77 2.36 22.42 14.30
N GLY A 78 3.30 22.46 15.24
CA GLY A 78 4.65 21.90 15.08
C GLY A 78 4.64 20.41 14.66
N ARG A 79 3.69 19.62 15.19
CA ARG A 79 3.48 18.22 14.81
C ARG A 79 3.07 18.07 13.34
N SER A 80 2.18 18.93 12.85
CA SER A 80 1.72 18.92 11.45
C SER A 80 2.84 19.31 10.50
N LEU A 81 3.60 20.34 10.82
CA LEU A 81 4.76 20.76 10.03
C LEU A 81 5.86 19.69 10.02
N SER A 82 6.09 19.02 11.16
CA SER A 82 7.02 17.90 11.23
C SER A 82 6.57 16.72 10.35
N CYS A 83 5.28 16.38 10.34
CA CYS A 83 4.71 15.38 9.44
C CYS A 83 4.87 15.76 7.98
N GLU A 84 4.62 17.00 7.60
CA GLU A 84 4.84 17.48 6.24
C GLU A 84 6.31 17.37 5.80
N ARG A 85 7.26 17.72 6.67
CA ARG A 85 8.71 17.59 6.39
C ARG A 85 9.06 16.12 6.15
N ARG A 86 8.61 15.20 7.03
CA ARG A 86 8.85 13.75 6.89
C ARG A 86 8.27 13.16 5.61
N GLN A 87 7.16 13.69 5.10
CA GLN A 87 6.57 13.26 3.83
C GLN A 87 7.39 13.71 2.62
N ARG A 88 8.21 14.75 2.77
CA ARG A 88 9.08 15.29 1.73
C ARG A 88 10.45 14.61 1.67
N GLU A 89 10.81 13.84 2.70
CA GLU A 89 12.06 13.09 2.73
C GLU A 89 12.10 12.06 1.58
N PRO A 90 13.27 11.87 0.97
CA PRO A 90 13.48 10.77 0.04
C PRO A 90 13.07 9.42 0.65
N TRP A 91 12.71 8.50 -0.20
CA TRP A 91 12.47 7.14 0.22
C TRP A 91 13.77 6.36 0.10
N ILE A 92 14.17 5.79 1.22
CA ILE A 92 15.27 4.84 1.32
C ILE A 92 14.60 3.49 1.52
N LEU A 93 14.63 2.67 0.48
CA LEU A 93 14.02 1.34 0.47
C LEU A 93 15.13 0.31 0.63
N VAL A 94 14.85 -0.73 1.40
CA VAL A 94 15.77 -1.82 1.67
C VAL A 94 15.06 -3.15 1.50
N THR A 95 15.75 -4.16 0.98
CA THR A 95 15.13 -5.45 0.67
C THR A 95 16.11 -6.59 0.72
N SER A 96 15.61 -7.80 1.02
CA SER A 96 16.32 -9.08 0.93
C SER A 96 16.22 -9.72 -0.46
N LEU A 97 15.47 -9.15 -1.40
CA LEU A 97 15.21 -9.73 -2.72
C LEU A 97 16.45 -9.86 -3.63
N GLY A 98 17.61 -9.43 -3.16
CA GLY A 98 18.83 -9.29 -3.96
C GLY A 98 18.72 -8.12 -4.95
N SER A 99 19.76 -7.96 -5.78
CA SER A 99 19.80 -6.89 -6.77
C SER A 99 18.70 -7.07 -7.81
N ARG A 100 17.63 -6.28 -7.70
CA ARG A 100 16.49 -6.24 -8.61
C ARG A 100 16.44 -4.93 -9.37
N ALA A 101 15.74 -4.93 -10.49
CA ALA A 101 15.50 -3.68 -11.21
C ALA A 101 14.85 -2.64 -10.27
N ALA A 102 15.50 -1.49 -10.11
CA ALA A 102 15.10 -0.48 -9.13
C ALA A 102 13.64 -0.03 -9.28
N GLN A 103 13.12 -0.03 -10.50
CA GLN A 103 11.72 0.26 -10.79
C GLN A 103 10.76 -0.78 -10.21
N GLN A 104 11.12 -2.06 -10.24
CA GLN A 104 10.29 -3.15 -9.68
C GLN A 104 10.19 -3.01 -8.16
N VAL A 105 11.31 -2.80 -7.46
CA VAL A 105 11.34 -2.57 -6.02
C VAL A 105 10.46 -1.39 -5.63
N MET A 106 10.55 -0.30 -6.39
CA MET A 106 9.73 0.88 -6.18
C MET A 106 8.24 0.61 -6.37
N ARG A 107 7.86 -0.14 -7.39
CA ARG A 107 6.46 -0.51 -7.65
C ARG A 107 5.93 -1.43 -6.54
N CYS A 108 6.69 -2.46 -6.15
CA CYS A 108 6.33 -3.33 -5.03
C CYS A 108 6.08 -2.53 -3.74
N TYR A 109 6.96 -1.58 -3.41
CA TYR A 109 6.76 -0.75 -2.22
C TYR A 109 5.50 0.13 -2.31
N GLN A 110 5.13 0.57 -3.51
CA GLN A 110 3.91 1.36 -3.70
C GLN A 110 2.63 0.56 -3.41
N LEU A 111 2.64 -0.75 -3.68
CA LEU A 111 1.50 -1.63 -3.39
C LEU A 111 1.18 -1.70 -1.88
N ARG A 112 2.17 -1.42 -1.01
CA ARG A 112 1.94 -1.31 0.44
C ARG A 112 0.81 -0.33 0.80
N MET A 113 0.65 0.75 0.03
CA MET A 113 -0.42 1.72 0.26
C MET A 113 -1.82 1.10 0.08
N GLN A 114 -1.96 0.09 -0.77
CA GLN A 114 -3.22 -0.62 -0.97
C GLN A 114 -3.63 -1.39 0.28
N ILE A 115 -2.67 -1.94 1.03
CA ILE A 115 -2.92 -2.60 2.32
C ILE A 115 -3.49 -1.59 3.32
N GLU A 116 -2.87 -0.41 3.42
CA GLU A 116 -3.36 0.65 4.31
C GLU A 116 -4.75 1.16 3.91
N GLU A 117 -5.04 1.25 2.61
CA GLU A 117 -6.35 1.60 2.09
C GLU A 117 -7.40 0.53 2.39
N SER A 118 -7.06 -0.74 2.24
CA SER A 118 -7.94 -1.86 2.59
C SER A 118 -8.31 -1.85 4.08
N PHE A 119 -7.35 -1.63 4.96
CA PHE A 119 -7.64 -1.48 6.40
C PHE A 119 -8.49 -0.25 6.71
N ARG A 120 -8.29 0.85 5.99
CA ARG A 120 -9.14 2.04 6.14
C ARG A 120 -10.57 1.76 5.72
N ASP A 121 -10.75 1.05 4.61
CA ASP A 121 -12.06 0.69 4.08
C ASP A 121 -12.78 -0.28 5.04
N MET A 122 -12.06 -1.25 5.60
CA MET A 122 -12.61 -2.14 6.64
C MET A 122 -13.05 -1.40 7.92
N LYS A 123 -12.38 -0.31 8.28
CA LYS A 123 -12.72 0.52 9.46
C LYS A 123 -13.81 1.55 9.18
N ASN A 124 -14.15 1.78 7.92
CA ASN A 124 -15.11 2.82 7.53
C ASN A 124 -16.53 2.35 7.82
N ALA A 125 -17.28 3.10 8.63
CA ALA A 125 -18.67 2.80 8.98
C ALA A 125 -19.61 2.66 7.76
N ARG A 126 -19.31 3.35 6.66
CA ARG A 126 -20.13 3.32 5.44
C ARG A 126 -19.81 2.13 4.54
N LEU A 127 -18.59 1.60 4.60
CA LEU A 127 -18.07 0.63 3.65
C LEU A 127 -17.66 -0.68 4.32
N GLY A 128 -17.25 -0.62 5.59
CA GLY A 128 -16.63 -1.72 6.29
C GLY A 128 -17.46 -2.26 7.43
N LEU A 129 -16.87 -3.17 8.15
CA LEU A 129 -17.45 -3.88 9.28
C LEU A 129 -17.51 -3.05 10.55
N HIS A 130 -16.97 -1.84 10.51
CA HIS A 130 -16.99 -0.88 11.60
C HIS A 130 -16.73 -1.52 12.98
N PHE A 131 -15.54 -2.08 13.17
CA PHE A 131 -15.13 -2.78 14.40
C PHE A 131 -15.45 -2.04 15.71
N ARG A 132 -15.48 -0.70 15.67
CA ARG A 132 -15.90 0.11 16.82
C ARG A 132 -17.35 -0.12 17.22
N SER A 133 -18.23 -0.47 16.28
CA SER A 133 -19.64 -0.77 16.59
C SER A 133 -19.80 -2.09 17.32
N ALA A 134 -18.87 -3.00 17.18
CA ALA A 134 -18.90 -4.27 17.88
C ALA A 134 -18.69 -4.15 19.39
N ARG A 135 -18.15 -3.00 19.87
CA ARG A 135 -17.86 -2.71 21.29
C ARG A 135 -17.20 -3.86 22.04
N SER A 136 -16.42 -4.68 21.33
CA SER A 136 -15.77 -5.85 21.91
C SER A 136 -14.43 -5.46 22.52
N ASN A 137 -14.24 -5.80 23.79
CA ASN A 137 -12.97 -5.67 24.50
C ASN A 137 -12.20 -7.01 24.56
N SER A 138 -12.76 -8.08 24.01
CA SER A 138 -12.12 -9.40 23.95
C SER A 138 -11.28 -9.53 22.68
N ALA A 139 -10.00 -9.90 22.82
CA ALA A 139 -9.09 -10.14 21.71
C ALA A 139 -9.56 -11.29 20.82
N GLU A 140 -10.12 -12.35 21.42
CA GLU A 140 -10.66 -13.52 20.72
C GLU A 140 -11.85 -13.15 19.84
N ARG A 141 -12.84 -12.41 20.39
CA ARG A 141 -13.97 -11.91 19.62
C ARG A 141 -13.52 -10.98 18.49
N LEU A 142 -12.54 -10.14 18.75
CA LEU A 142 -11.98 -9.25 17.74
C LEU A 142 -11.32 -10.05 16.61
N SER A 143 -10.59 -11.10 16.93
CA SER A 143 -9.96 -12.01 15.94
C SER A 143 -11.00 -12.65 15.02
N ILE A 144 -12.10 -13.15 15.57
CA ILE A 144 -13.21 -13.71 14.78
C ILE A 144 -13.84 -12.64 13.89
N LEU A 145 -14.09 -11.44 14.42
CA LEU A 145 -14.66 -10.34 13.64
C LEU A 145 -13.71 -9.92 12.51
N VAL A 146 -12.40 -9.88 12.75
CA VAL A 146 -11.40 -9.60 11.71
C VAL A 146 -11.41 -10.68 10.64
N LEU A 147 -11.52 -11.96 11.01
CA LEU A 147 -11.61 -13.07 10.06
C LEU A 147 -12.86 -12.94 9.18
N ILE A 148 -14.04 -12.78 9.79
CA ILE A 148 -15.30 -12.58 9.05
C ILE A 148 -15.19 -11.38 8.12
N GLY A 149 -14.62 -10.28 8.60
CA GLY A 149 -14.42 -9.08 7.83
C GLY A 149 -13.48 -9.24 6.65
N THR A 150 -12.44 -10.01 6.84
CA THR A 150 -11.49 -10.31 5.78
C THR A 150 -12.17 -11.15 4.70
N LEU A 151 -12.93 -12.19 5.08
CA LEU A 151 -13.69 -13.01 4.13
C LEU A 151 -14.74 -12.19 3.38
N ALA A 152 -15.51 -11.37 4.08
CA ALA A 152 -16.49 -10.48 3.46
C ALA A 152 -15.85 -9.47 2.48
N THR A 153 -14.71 -8.91 2.85
CA THR A 153 -13.94 -8.01 1.99
C THR A 153 -13.42 -8.73 0.76
N TRP A 154 -12.96 -9.96 0.93
CA TRP A 154 -12.48 -10.79 -0.18
C TRP A 154 -13.61 -11.12 -1.17
N VAL A 155 -14.79 -11.52 -0.69
CA VAL A 155 -15.96 -11.74 -1.54
C VAL A 155 -16.37 -10.46 -2.27
N ALA A 156 -16.42 -9.32 -1.57
CA ALA A 156 -16.71 -8.03 -2.20
C ALA A 156 -15.66 -7.67 -3.25
N TRP A 157 -14.39 -7.98 -3.02
CA TRP A 157 -13.32 -7.78 -4.00
C TRP A 157 -13.53 -8.63 -5.25
N LEU A 158 -13.86 -9.93 -5.11
CA LEU A 158 -14.12 -10.83 -6.25
C LEU A 158 -15.28 -10.33 -7.12
N VAL A 159 -16.39 -9.94 -6.47
CA VAL A 159 -17.55 -9.38 -7.16
C VAL A 159 -17.18 -8.07 -7.88
N GLY A 160 -16.44 -7.18 -7.20
CA GLY A 160 -16.00 -5.92 -7.79
C GLY A 160 -15.05 -6.11 -8.97
N GLN A 161 -14.18 -7.13 -8.93
CA GLN A 161 -13.32 -7.52 -10.04
C GLN A 161 -14.15 -7.98 -11.25
N ALA A 162 -15.14 -8.85 -11.04
CA ALA A 162 -16.05 -9.27 -12.10
C ALA A 162 -16.75 -8.05 -12.71
N MET A 163 -17.28 -7.15 -11.89
CA MET A 163 -17.93 -5.93 -12.36
C MET A 163 -17.01 -5.03 -13.19
N GLN A 164 -15.74 -4.87 -12.80
CA GLN A 164 -14.77 -4.08 -13.56
C GLN A 164 -14.48 -4.71 -14.93
N ARG A 165 -14.38 -6.03 -15.01
CA ARG A 165 -14.18 -6.76 -16.28
C ARG A 165 -15.32 -6.53 -17.27
N PHE A 166 -16.55 -6.45 -16.80
CA PHE A 166 -17.71 -6.17 -17.63
C PHE A 166 -17.99 -4.66 -17.85
N GLY A 167 -17.11 -3.78 -17.34
CA GLY A 167 -17.29 -2.34 -17.51
C GLY A 167 -18.44 -1.74 -16.68
N LEU A 168 -19.01 -2.51 -15.73
CA LEU A 168 -20.18 -2.15 -14.93
C LEU A 168 -19.89 -1.06 -13.87
N GLN A 169 -18.60 -0.78 -13.59
CA GLN A 169 -18.22 0.33 -12.72
C GLN A 169 -18.79 1.68 -13.17
N ARG A 170 -19.06 1.83 -14.46
CA ARG A 170 -19.62 3.06 -15.04
C ARG A 170 -21.00 3.42 -14.49
N HIS A 171 -21.78 2.43 -14.08
CA HIS A 171 -23.11 2.65 -13.47
C HIS A 171 -23.04 3.21 -12.05
N TYR A 172 -21.89 3.13 -11.39
CA TYR A 172 -21.71 3.52 -9.99
C TYR A 172 -20.80 4.73 -9.80
N GLN A 173 -20.06 5.12 -10.84
CA GLN A 173 -19.19 6.29 -10.78
C GLN A 173 -19.84 7.51 -11.44
N ALA A 174 -19.37 8.71 -11.08
CA ALA A 174 -19.85 9.94 -11.66
C ALA A 174 -19.53 10.03 -13.17
N ASN A 175 -20.46 10.58 -13.97
CA ASN A 175 -20.32 10.71 -15.42
C ASN A 175 -19.14 11.62 -15.85
N THR A 176 -18.58 12.41 -14.94
CA THR A 176 -17.45 13.30 -15.20
C THR A 176 -16.14 12.57 -15.45
N THR A 177 -16.03 11.30 -15.03
CA THR A 177 -14.81 10.52 -15.20
C THR A 177 -15.11 9.21 -15.94
N ARG A 178 -15.02 9.24 -17.28
CA ARG A 178 -15.38 8.09 -18.14
C ARG A 178 -14.21 7.19 -18.53
N HIS A 179 -13.00 7.70 -18.47
CA HIS A 179 -11.80 7.06 -19.07
C HIS A 179 -10.99 6.19 -18.09
N ARG A 180 -11.35 6.17 -16.80
CA ARG A 180 -10.66 5.34 -15.79
C ARG A 180 -11.62 4.89 -14.69
N PRO A 181 -11.38 3.73 -14.05
CA PRO A 181 -12.09 3.37 -12.83
C PRO A 181 -11.69 4.33 -11.69
N VAL A 182 -12.69 4.83 -10.95
CA VAL A 182 -12.50 5.76 -9.82
C VAL A 182 -12.80 5.08 -8.50
N LEU A 183 -13.66 4.06 -8.54
CA LEU A 183 -14.11 3.32 -7.37
C LEU A 183 -13.15 2.18 -7.06
N SER A 184 -12.89 1.94 -5.77
CA SER A 184 -12.14 0.75 -5.37
C SER A 184 -12.93 -0.51 -5.70
N THR A 185 -12.22 -1.59 -5.98
CA THR A 185 -12.83 -2.89 -6.32
C THR A 185 -13.75 -3.37 -5.20
N VAL A 186 -13.32 -3.25 -3.95
CA VAL A 186 -14.12 -3.63 -2.77
C VAL A 186 -15.40 -2.77 -2.68
N PHE A 187 -15.27 -1.45 -2.86
CA PHE A 187 -16.44 -0.56 -2.84
C PHE A 187 -17.46 -0.92 -3.91
N LEU A 188 -16.98 -1.23 -5.12
CA LEU A 188 -17.83 -1.61 -6.24
C LEU A 188 -18.60 -2.90 -5.93
N GLY A 189 -17.94 -3.91 -5.36
CA GLY A 189 -18.60 -5.14 -4.92
C GLY A 189 -19.65 -4.89 -3.84
N LEU A 190 -19.34 -4.07 -2.83
CA LEU A 190 -20.30 -3.69 -1.80
C LEU A 190 -21.52 -2.94 -2.36
N GLN A 191 -21.31 -2.07 -3.35
CA GLN A 191 -22.43 -1.38 -4.01
C GLN A 191 -23.30 -2.35 -4.82
N SER A 192 -22.72 -3.36 -5.44
CA SER A 192 -23.46 -4.43 -6.12
C SER A 192 -24.42 -5.15 -5.17
N PHE A 193 -23.98 -5.48 -3.97
CA PHE A 193 -24.85 -6.11 -2.96
C PHE A 193 -25.97 -5.19 -2.46
N ARG A 194 -25.75 -3.88 -2.43
CA ARG A 194 -26.73 -2.90 -1.90
C ARG A 194 -27.81 -2.46 -2.90
N ARG A 195 -27.47 -2.40 -4.19
CA ARG A 195 -28.30 -1.72 -5.21
C ARG A 195 -28.97 -2.65 -6.22
N GLN A 196 -29.20 -3.88 -5.90
CA GLN A 196 -29.56 -5.00 -6.76
C GLN A 196 -28.35 -5.61 -7.45
N PRO A 197 -28.15 -6.89 -7.28
CA PRO A 197 -27.00 -7.57 -7.85
C PRO A 197 -27.16 -7.57 -9.37
N VAL A 198 -26.16 -7.04 -10.06
CA VAL A 198 -25.93 -7.45 -11.43
C VAL A 198 -25.90 -8.98 -11.41
N LYS A 199 -26.64 -9.63 -12.29
CA LYS A 199 -26.65 -11.10 -12.40
C LYS A 199 -25.24 -11.56 -12.81
N LEU A 200 -24.37 -11.71 -11.79
CA LEU A 200 -23.07 -12.33 -11.97
C LEU A 200 -23.29 -13.84 -11.92
N MET A 201 -22.78 -14.51 -12.94
CA MET A 201 -22.79 -15.98 -12.95
C MET A 201 -21.61 -16.52 -12.13
N LEU A 202 -21.72 -17.74 -11.65
CA LEU A 202 -20.62 -18.41 -10.95
C LEU A 202 -19.33 -18.48 -11.81
N ALA A 203 -19.50 -18.58 -13.13
CA ALA A 203 -18.39 -18.52 -14.08
C ALA A 203 -17.58 -17.21 -14.00
N ASP A 204 -18.25 -16.08 -13.75
CA ASP A 204 -17.60 -14.76 -13.67
C ASP A 204 -16.72 -14.66 -12.42
N LEU A 205 -17.20 -15.24 -11.31
CA LEU A 205 -16.42 -15.32 -10.07
C LEU A 205 -15.24 -16.27 -10.20
N LYS A 206 -15.41 -17.43 -10.87
CA LYS A 206 -14.32 -18.36 -11.18
C LYS A 206 -13.22 -17.66 -11.97
N GLN A 207 -13.58 -16.86 -12.98
CA GLN A 207 -12.60 -16.09 -13.76
C GLN A 207 -11.86 -15.03 -12.90
N SER A 208 -12.53 -14.44 -11.93
CA SER A 208 -11.88 -13.50 -10.98
C SER A 208 -10.89 -14.21 -10.07
N ILE A 209 -11.19 -15.44 -9.64
CA ILE A 209 -10.27 -16.29 -8.84
C ILE A 209 -9.04 -16.68 -9.68
N ILE A 210 -9.23 -17.09 -10.94
CA ILE A 210 -8.13 -17.42 -11.84
C ILE A 210 -7.21 -16.21 -12.04
N ALA A 211 -7.78 -15.02 -12.25
CA ALA A 211 -7.00 -13.80 -12.36
C ALA A 211 -6.22 -13.47 -11.07
N LEU A 212 -6.82 -13.69 -9.91
CA LEU A 212 -6.12 -13.54 -8.63
C LEU A 212 -4.94 -14.50 -8.52
N HIS A 213 -5.14 -15.77 -8.88
CA HIS A 213 -4.08 -16.77 -8.88
C HIS A 213 -2.92 -16.38 -9.81
N GLN A 214 -3.20 -15.87 -10.99
CA GLN A 214 -2.17 -15.37 -11.91
C GLN A 214 -1.36 -14.21 -11.31
N ILE A 215 -2.03 -13.25 -10.66
CA ILE A 215 -1.38 -12.12 -9.97
C ILE A 215 -0.49 -12.61 -8.83
N THR A 216 -0.94 -13.60 -8.05
CA THR A 216 -0.18 -14.13 -6.92
C THR A 216 0.97 -15.04 -7.34
N ALA A 217 0.83 -15.76 -8.45
CA ALA A 217 1.88 -16.62 -8.99
C ALA A 217 3.08 -15.85 -9.55
N SER A 218 2.88 -14.61 -10.01
CA SER A 218 3.95 -13.75 -10.54
C SER A 218 3.84 -12.32 -10.01
N PRO A 219 3.99 -12.11 -8.69
CA PRO A 219 3.76 -10.80 -8.10
C PRO A 219 4.70 -9.71 -8.62
N LEU A 220 5.89 -10.07 -9.08
CA LEU A 220 6.88 -9.13 -9.62
C LEU A 220 6.65 -8.74 -11.08
N SER A 221 5.85 -9.48 -11.83
CA SER A 221 5.55 -9.17 -13.24
C SER A 221 4.48 -8.07 -13.36
N TYR A 222 3.67 -7.85 -12.32
CA TYR A 222 2.61 -6.84 -12.27
C TYR A 222 3.00 -5.58 -11.48
N ALA A 223 4.17 -5.56 -10.87
CA ALA A 223 4.76 -4.39 -10.21
C ALA A 223 5.67 -3.57 -11.17
#